data_f254e73aecd53a37bb4f4ca7394c5a19
#
_entry.id   f254e73aecd53a37bb4f4ca7394c5a19
#
_cell.length_a   1.000
_cell.length_b   1.000
_cell.length_c   1.000
_cell.angle_alpha   90.00
_cell.angle_beta   90.00
_cell.angle_gamma   90.00
#
_symmetry.space_group_name_H-M   'P 1'
#
loop_
_entity.id
_entity.type
_entity.pdbx_description
1 polymer ?
#
loop_
_entity_poly.entity_id
_entity_poly.type
_entity_poly.pdbx_seq_one_letter_code
_entity_poly.pdbx_strand_id
1 'polypeptide(L)'
;MAEMDVALKEAAQIDGAIGAALVDRSSGMALGTVGGDKDFNLTVAAAANTDVINAKLRVMEMLGIPGTIEDVLVTLDTQYHLIRPVTGRSGQGLFIYLALRKDRANLAMARHQLRAIEQHLDV
;
A
#
# COMPACT_ATOMS: atom_id res chain seq x y z
N MET A 1 15.86 -5.08 9.55
CA MET A 1 14.41 -5.31 9.52
C MET A 1 13.72 -4.21 10.28
N ALA A 2 12.56 -3.77 9.80
CA ALA A 2 11.85 -2.66 10.40
C ALA A 2 10.49 -3.11 10.93
N GLU A 3 10.13 -2.66 12.10
CA GLU A 3 8.79 -2.83 12.65
C GLU A 3 7.78 -1.97 11.87
N MET A 4 6.50 -2.27 12.03
CA MET A 4 5.41 -1.58 11.35
C MET A 4 5.47 -0.06 11.50
N ASP A 5 5.68 0.42 12.72
CA ASP A 5 5.71 1.87 13.00
C ASP A 5 6.82 2.57 12.21
N VAL A 6 8.00 1.97 12.17
CA VAL A 6 9.15 2.52 11.45
C VAL A 6 8.88 2.49 9.95
N ALA A 7 8.38 1.37 9.44
CA ALA A 7 8.07 1.23 8.01
C ALA A 7 7.03 2.26 7.55
N LEU A 8 5.97 2.47 8.32
CA LEU A 8 4.92 3.44 7.96
C LEU A 8 5.44 4.88 8.04
N LYS A 9 6.29 5.20 9.01
CA LYS A 9 6.93 6.51 9.07
C LYS A 9 7.83 6.77 7.86
N GLU A 10 8.60 5.76 7.45
CA GLU A 10 9.43 5.87 6.26
C GLU A 10 8.57 6.08 5.00
N ALA A 11 7.49 5.31 4.88
CA ALA A 11 6.57 5.47 3.75
C ALA A 11 5.96 6.87 3.71
N ALA A 12 5.59 7.42 4.87
CA ALA A 12 5.01 8.75 4.96
C ALA A 12 6.02 9.86 4.63
N GLN A 13 7.31 9.56 4.61
CA GLN A 13 8.36 10.52 4.24
C GLN A 13 8.70 10.50 2.75
N ILE A 14 8.15 9.58 1.99
CA ILE A 14 8.31 9.57 0.54
C ILE A 14 7.75 10.89 -0.02
N ASP A 15 8.48 11.52 -0.94
CA ASP A 15 8.08 12.81 -1.50
C ASP A 15 6.67 12.75 -2.08
N GLY A 16 5.84 13.66 -1.62
CA GLY A 16 4.44 13.74 -2.04
C GLY A 16 3.47 12.88 -1.24
N ALA A 17 3.95 12.12 -0.25
CA ALA A 17 3.07 11.24 0.53
C ALA A 17 1.98 12.02 1.25
N ILE A 18 0.73 11.59 1.06
CA ILE A 18 -0.42 12.05 1.82
C ILE A 18 -0.54 11.23 3.08
N GLY A 19 -0.33 9.93 2.96
CA GLY A 19 -0.37 9.01 4.08
C GLY A 19 -0.16 7.58 3.64
N ALA A 20 0.09 6.71 4.63
CA ALA A 20 0.33 5.29 4.43
C ALA A 20 -0.40 4.46 5.48
N ALA A 21 -0.75 3.24 5.11
CA ALA A 21 -1.41 2.29 6.01
C ALA A 21 -0.88 0.89 5.76
N LEU A 22 -0.82 0.09 6.82
CA LEU A 22 -0.64 -1.35 6.72
C LEU A 22 -2.00 -2.00 6.96
N VAL A 23 -2.44 -2.84 6.03
CA VAL A 23 -3.82 -3.32 5.97
C VAL A 23 -3.86 -4.84 5.95
N ASP A 24 -4.78 -5.41 6.71
CA ASP A 24 -5.11 -6.84 6.63
C ASP A 24 -6.13 -7.04 5.52
N ARG A 25 -5.73 -7.76 4.47
CA ARG A 25 -6.55 -8.00 3.29
C ARG A 25 -7.81 -8.81 3.58
N SER A 26 -7.76 -9.69 4.57
CA SER A 26 -8.90 -10.56 4.88
C SER A 26 -10.04 -9.82 5.58
N SER A 27 -9.71 -8.81 6.37
CA SER A 27 -10.70 -8.04 7.13
C SER A 27 -10.93 -6.61 6.62
N GLY A 28 -9.96 -6.08 5.86
CA GLY A 28 -9.98 -4.68 5.46
C GLY A 28 -9.55 -3.71 6.57
N MET A 29 -9.08 -4.25 7.69
CA MET A 29 -8.68 -3.42 8.83
C MET A 29 -7.28 -2.87 8.65
N ALA A 30 -7.13 -1.57 8.92
CA ALA A 30 -5.82 -0.95 9.02
C ALA A 30 -5.18 -1.34 10.36
N LEU A 31 -4.02 -1.97 10.29
CA LEU A 31 -3.25 -2.33 11.49
C LEU A 31 -2.46 -1.14 12.01
N GLY A 32 -2.15 -0.19 11.14
CA GLY A 32 -1.49 1.06 11.48
C GLY A 32 -1.63 2.06 10.35
N THR A 33 -1.59 3.34 10.69
CA THR A 33 -1.67 4.43 9.73
C THR A 33 -0.72 5.54 10.13
N VAL A 34 -0.17 6.25 9.13
CA VAL A 34 0.64 7.46 9.34
C VAL A 34 0.23 8.48 8.29
N GLY A 35 -0.01 9.72 8.72
CA GLY A 35 -0.46 10.79 7.83
C GLY A 35 -1.97 10.78 7.64
N GLY A 36 -2.40 11.30 6.50
CA GLY A 36 -3.79 11.57 6.26
C GLY A 36 -4.25 12.84 6.96
N ASP A 37 -5.48 13.22 6.75
CA ASP A 37 -6.10 14.37 7.42
C ASP A 37 -7.62 14.22 7.41
N LYS A 38 -8.35 15.27 7.80
CA LYS A 38 -9.82 15.24 7.85
C LYS A 38 -10.45 15.03 6.46
N ASP A 39 -9.73 15.40 5.40
CA ASP A 39 -10.20 15.26 4.02
C ASP A 39 -9.72 13.98 3.37
N PHE A 40 -8.81 13.24 4.02
CA PHE A 40 -8.30 11.98 3.53
C PHE A 40 -8.21 10.97 4.68
N ASN A 41 -9.27 10.19 4.82
CA ASN A 41 -9.40 9.21 5.90
C ASN A 41 -8.72 7.90 5.51
N LEU A 42 -7.57 7.61 6.11
CA LEU A 42 -6.79 6.42 5.81
C LEU A 42 -7.49 5.11 6.23
N THR A 43 -8.29 5.14 7.27
CA THR A 43 -9.04 3.94 7.69
C THR A 43 -10.07 3.55 6.64
N VAL A 44 -10.78 4.54 6.10
CA VAL A 44 -11.74 4.32 5.01
C VAL A 44 -11.01 3.89 3.73
N ALA A 45 -9.91 4.55 3.41
CA ALA A 45 -9.11 4.21 2.23
C ALA A 45 -8.58 2.78 2.31
N ALA A 46 -8.12 2.35 3.49
CA ALA A 46 -7.64 0.98 3.70
C ALA A 46 -8.75 -0.05 3.44
N ALA A 47 -9.92 0.16 4.01
CA ALA A 47 -11.05 -0.75 3.82
C ALA A 47 -11.49 -0.81 2.35
N ALA A 48 -11.62 0.35 1.70
CA ALA A 48 -12.07 0.42 0.31
C ALA A 48 -11.04 -0.18 -0.66
N ASN A 49 -9.76 0.05 -0.44
CA ASN A 49 -8.71 -0.47 -1.32
C ASN A 49 -8.45 -1.96 -1.14
N THR A 50 -8.92 -2.54 -0.05
CA THR A 50 -8.94 -4.00 0.12
C THR A 50 -9.78 -4.67 -0.97
N ASP A 51 -10.91 -4.06 -1.35
CA ASP A 51 -11.74 -4.57 -2.43
C ASP A 51 -11.00 -4.56 -3.77
N VAL A 52 -10.18 -3.55 -4.01
CA VAL A 52 -9.39 -3.43 -5.25
C VAL A 52 -8.43 -4.61 -5.40
N ILE A 53 -7.61 -4.87 -4.37
CA ILE A 53 -6.64 -5.95 -4.46
C ILE A 53 -7.30 -7.32 -4.49
N ASN A 54 -8.36 -7.52 -3.72
CA ASN A 54 -9.07 -8.79 -3.71
C ASN A 54 -9.75 -9.06 -5.06
N ALA A 55 -10.30 -8.04 -5.69
CA ALA A 55 -10.89 -8.18 -7.02
C ALA A 55 -9.84 -8.61 -8.05
N LYS A 56 -8.65 -8.02 -8.01
CA LYS A 56 -7.58 -8.38 -8.95
C LYS A 56 -7.07 -9.80 -8.72
N LEU A 57 -6.92 -10.21 -7.47
CA LEU A 57 -6.51 -11.59 -7.15
C LEU A 57 -7.52 -12.59 -7.69
N ARG A 58 -8.82 -12.29 -7.55
CA ARG A 58 -9.89 -13.14 -8.09
C ARG A 58 -9.82 -13.23 -9.61
N VAL A 59 -9.58 -12.12 -10.29
CA VAL A 59 -9.45 -12.09 -11.74
C VAL A 59 -8.25 -12.92 -12.21
N MET A 60 -7.13 -12.83 -11.51
CA MET A 60 -5.95 -13.65 -11.82
C MET A 60 -6.27 -15.14 -11.70
N GLU A 61 -6.98 -15.52 -10.67
CA GLU A 61 -7.41 -16.93 -10.48
C GLU A 61 -8.31 -17.37 -11.62
N MET A 62 -9.31 -16.55 -11.99
CA MET A 62 -10.23 -16.84 -13.08
C MET A 62 -9.50 -17.01 -14.41
N LEU A 63 -8.44 -16.25 -14.65
CA LEU A 63 -7.65 -16.29 -15.87
C LEU A 63 -6.54 -17.34 -15.83
N GLY A 64 -6.33 -17.98 -14.70
CA GLY A 64 -5.25 -18.96 -14.52
C GLY A 64 -3.86 -18.34 -14.59
N ILE A 65 -3.73 -17.07 -14.23
CA ILE A 65 -2.43 -16.39 -14.21
C ILE A 65 -1.72 -16.73 -12.90
N PRO A 66 -0.57 -17.41 -12.95
CA PRO A 66 0.17 -17.73 -11.74
C PRO A 66 0.98 -16.55 -11.23
N GLY A 67 1.47 -16.66 -10.00
CA GLY A 67 2.36 -15.68 -9.41
C GLY A 67 1.64 -14.77 -8.44
N THR A 68 2.32 -13.68 -8.08
CA THR A 68 1.85 -12.72 -7.08
C THR A 68 1.77 -11.33 -7.69
N ILE A 69 0.96 -10.48 -7.08
CA ILE A 69 0.91 -9.07 -7.44
C ILE A 69 2.13 -8.39 -6.84
N GLU A 70 2.91 -7.71 -7.67
CA GLU A 70 4.03 -6.90 -7.20
C GLU A 70 3.53 -5.59 -6.59
N ASP A 71 2.74 -4.84 -7.35
CA ASP A 71 1.99 -3.68 -6.84
C ASP A 71 0.78 -3.39 -7.72
N VAL A 72 -0.12 -2.58 -7.19
CA VAL A 72 -1.25 -2.02 -7.94
C VAL A 72 -1.09 -0.51 -7.92
N LEU A 73 -1.08 0.09 -9.11
CA LEU A 73 -1.04 1.55 -9.24
C LEU A 73 -2.37 2.05 -9.79
N VAL A 74 -2.96 2.98 -9.08
CA VAL A 74 -4.12 3.72 -9.58
C VAL A 74 -3.69 5.16 -9.79
N THR A 75 -3.74 5.63 -11.04
CA THR A 75 -3.40 7.00 -11.42
C THR A 75 -4.68 7.82 -11.49
N LEU A 76 -4.83 8.74 -10.57
CA LEU A 76 -5.95 9.67 -10.56
C LEU A 76 -5.48 11.03 -11.12
N ASP A 77 -6.40 11.96 -11.26
CA ASP A 77 -6.06 13.29 -11.82
C ASP A 77 -5.00 14.00 -10.97
N THR A 78 -5.10 13.90 -9.63
CA THR A 78 -4.24 14.64 -8.71
C THR A 78 -3.46 13.76 -7.76
N GLN A 79 -3.67 12.43 -7.79
CA GLN A 79 -3.04 11.52 -6.85
C GLN A 79 -2.59 10.23 -7.54
N TYR A 80 -1.60 9.58 -6.94
CA TYR A 80 -1.29 8.17 -7.19
C TYR A 80 -1.65 7.37 -5.94
N HIS A 81 -2.27 6.22 -6.12
CA HIS A 81 -2.48 5.26 -5.05
C HIS A 81 -1.73 3.98 -5.36
N LEU A 82 -0.88 3.56 -4.44
CA LEU A 82 -0.11 2.33 -4.56
C LEU A 82 -0.58 1.34 -3.51
N ILE A 83 -0.77 0.09 -3.94
CA ILE A 83 -1.04 -1.04 -3.05
C ILE A 83 0.10 -2.03 -3.26
N ARG A 84 0.89 -2.27 -2.22
CA ARG A 84 2.00 -3.20 -2.28
C ARG A 84 1.79 -4.36 -1.33
N PRO A 85 1.48 -5.57 -1.82
CA PRO A 85 1.40 -6.74 -0.96
C PRO A 85 2.71 -7.02 -0.25
N VAL A 86 2.62 -7.44 1.00
CA VAL A 86 3.79 -7.83 1.79
C VAL A 86 4.16 -9.26 1.42
N THR A 87 5.44 -9.47 1.09
CA THR A 87 5.93 -10.75 0.59
C THR A 87 6.58 -11.63 1.65
N GLY A 88 6.92 -11.06 2.81
CA GLY A 88 7.50 -11.81 3.92
C GLY A 88 6.50 -12.80 4.53
N ARG A 89 7.02 -13.90 5.09
CA ARG A 89 6.16 -14.93 5.69
C ARG A 89 5.28 -14.40 6.81
N SER A 90 5.83 -13.56 7.66
CA SER A 90 5.10 -12.99 8.79
C SER A 90 4.04 -12.00 8.37
N GLY A 91 4.14 -11.46 7.15
CA GLY A 91 3.20 -10.46 6.62
C GLY A 91 2.24 -10.98 5.58
N GLN A 92 2.07 -12.29 5.45
CA GLN A 92 1.14 -12.83 4.46
C GLN A 92 -0.28 -12.32 4.70
N GLY A 93 -0.95 -11.92 3.63
CA GLY A 93 -2.28 -11.35 3.70
C GLY A 93 -2.31 -9.86 4.04
N LEU A 94 -1.15 -9.24 4.22
CA LEU A 94 -1.05 -7.80 4.46
C LEU A 94 -0.64 -7.06 3.19
N PHE A 95 -1.00 -5.79 3.12
CA PHE A 95 -0.48 -4.90 2.09
C PHE A 95 -0.21 -3.51 2.66
N ILE A 96 0.71 -2.79 2.02
CA ILE A 96 0.94 -1.38 2.32
C ILE A 96 0.17 -0.55 1.29
N TYR A 97 -0.64 0.38 1.78
CA TYR A 97 -1.32 1.38 0.97
C TYR A 97 -0.60 2.70 1.12
N LEU A 98 -0.28 3.35 0.00
CA LEU A 98 0.39 4.66 -0.03
C LEU A 98 -0.34 5.58 -0.99
N ALA A 99 -0.78 6.73 -0.49
CA ALA A 99 -1.38 7.77 -1.31
C ALA A 99 -0.37 8.90 -1.48
N LEU A 100 -0.19 9.35 -2.72
CA LEU A 100 0.77 10.38 -3.10
C LEU A 100 0.08 11.51 -3.85
N ARG A 101 0.55 12.75 -3.62
CA ARG A 101 0.17 13.89 -4.45
C ARG A 101 0.95 13.84 -5.76
N LYS A 102 0.24 13.86 -6.87
CA LYS A 102 0.83 13.71 -8.19
C LYS A 102 1.78 14.86 -8.53
N ASP A 103 1.47 16.07 -8.07
CA ASP A 103 2.27 17.27 -8.34
C ASP A 103 3.57 17.33 -7.53
N ARG A 104 3.75 16.46 -6.55
CA ARG A 104 4.94 16.44 -5.69
C ARG A 104 5.71 15.13 -5.73
N ALA A 105 5.09 14.07 -6.21
CA ALA A 105 5.70 12.74 -6.20
C ALA A 105 6.50 12.50 -7.47
N ASN A 106 7.61 11.77 -7.30
CA ASN A 106 8.27 11.08 -8.41
C ASN A 106 7.83 9.63 -8.33
N LEU A 107 6.99 9.19 -9.26
CA LEU A 107 6.36 7.87 -9.20
C LEU A 107 7.38 6.74 -9.18
N ALA A 108 8.39 6.80 -10.06
CA ALA A 108 9.41 5.74 -10.12
C ALA A 108 10.19 5.63 -8.81
N MET A 109 10.57 6.76 -8.22
CA MET A 109 11.26 6.78 -6.93
C MET A 109 10.36 6.29 -5.81
N ALA A 110 9.09 6.70 -5.81
CA ALA A 110 8.13 6.27 -4.79
C ALA A 110 7.94 4.76 -4.82
N ARG A 111 7.79 4.18 -6.00
CA ARG A 111 7.65 2.72 -6.14
C ARG A 111 8.90 1.99 -5.67
N HIS A 112 10.08 2.51 -6.03
CA HIS A 112 11.36 1.93 -5.60
C HIS A 112 11.50 1.98 -4.07
N GLN A 113 11.22 3.12 -3.47
CA GLN A 113 11.31 3.30 -2.03
C GLN A 113 10.30 2.43 -1.29
N LEU A 114 9.06 2.36 -1.77
CA LEU A 114 8.03 1.52 -1.15
C LEU A 114 8.40 0.05 -1.22
N ARG A 115 8.96 -0.38 -2.35
CA ARG A 115 9.45 -1.76 -2.49
C ARG A 115 10.51 -2.09 -1.45
N ALA A 116 11.47 -1.21 -1.25
CA ALA A 116 12.53 -1.41 -0.25
C ALA A 116 11.94 -1.46 1.17
N ILE A 117 11.01 -0.57 1.48
CA ILE A 117 10.33 -0.53 2.78
C ILE A 117 9.61 -1.86 3.03
N GLU A 118 8.85 -2.34 2.04
CA GLU A 118 8.10 -3.60 2.18
C GLU A 118 9.03 -4.80 2.39
N GLN A 119 10.14 -4.84 1.66
CA GLN A 119 11.09 -5.95 1.77
C GLN A 119 11.81 -6.00 3.11
N HIS A 120 11.92 -4.87 3.82
CA HIS A 120 12.52 -4.78 5.15
C HIS A 120 11.50 -4.84 6.28
N LEU A 121 10.22 -4.91 5.96
CA LEU A 121 9.16 -4.95 6.96
C LEU A 121 9.18 -6.29 7.70
N ASP A 122 9.12 -6.20 9.02
CA ASP A 122 9.03 -7.34 9.92
C ASP A 122 7.78 -7.18 10.78
N VAL A 123 6.82 -8.06 10.62
CA VAL A 123 5.53 -8.02 11.33
C VAL A 123 5.21 -9.36 12.00
#